data_8aed41ffb500c47edc497202e31ece1a
#
_entry.id   8aed41ffb500c47edc497202e31ece1a
#
_cell.length_a   1.000
_cell.length_b   1.000
_cell.length_c   1.000
_cell.angle_alpha   90.00
_cell.angle_beta   90.00
_cell.angle_gamma   90.00
#
_symmetry.space_group_name_H-M   'P 1'
#
loop_
_entity.id
_entity.type
_entity.pdbx_description
1 polymer ?
#
loop_
_entity_poly.entity_id
_entity_poly.type
_entity_poly.pdbx_seq_one_letter_code
_entity_poly.pdbx_strand_id
1 'polypeptide(L)'
;MSKLMKSEWRDRISHWVRTLKDDFYQPLGEIQWEAFRTNEQLSLGEAKKEQFISVKPGFTWGNTYEYCWMKGHIQLSEEANGKRIVMNLKPDGEATLFVNDKAFGTYRASWVNEPHHYIVDNVLSRCAKGDEQFDIMMEVYAGHYYPEAPTGGCATGPVLPGSYTDKLEEGKRRTLGRCTYGIWNEDAYQLFMDVDTLGRLLEVLDKTRLRAAKIAKALEQFTLIVDFEQERDARIESYKKAREALKPVLEAENGSTMPVFYAVGNAHLDLAWLWPIAETGRKTARTFAAQLRLIEEYPEYKFIQSQPAEYEMCRKLYPELFERIKAAVKKGQWIAEGAMWVEPDTNMASGEALIRQLLY
;
A
#
# COMPACT_ATOMS: atom_id res chain seq x y z
N MET A 1 -22.63 -6.04 -11.95
CA MET A 1 -22.97 -7.48 -11.89
C MET A 1 -23.89 -7.87 -13.02
N SER A 2 -23.79 -9.12 -13.48
CA SER A 2 -24.34 -9.64 -14.74
C SER A 2 -25.87 -9.77 -14.77
N LYS A 3 -26.48 -9.60 -15.96
CA LYS A 3 -27.89 -9.87 -16.21
C LYS A 3 -28.30 -11.36 -16.11
N LEU A 4 -27.30 -12.27 -15.94
CA LEU A 4 -27.56 -13.71 -15.68
C LEU A 4 -28.21 -13.97 -14.32
N MET A 5 -28.08 -13.04 -13.42
CA MET A 5 -28.51 -13.17 -12.04
C MET A 5 -29.73 -12.27 -11.78
N LYS A 6 -30.70 -12.75 -11.04
CA LYS A 6 -31.83 -11.92 -10.60
C LYS A 6 -31.35 -10.74 -9.74
N SER A 7 -32.12 -9.65 -9.71
CA SER A 7 -31.76 -8.44 -8.96
C SER A 7 -31.51 -8.72 -7.48
N GLU A 8 -32.38 -9.55 -6.87
CA GLU A 8 -32.32 -9.87 -5.44
C GLU A 8 -31.01 -10.56 -5.07
N TRP A 9 -30.50 -11.45 -5.91
CA TRP A 9 -29.20 -12.09 -5.68
C TRP A 9 -28.04 -11.11 -5.83
N ARG A 10 -28.10 -10.22 -6.80
CA ARG A 10 -27.09 -9.17 -6.98
C ARG A 10 -27.02 -8.25 -5.78
N ASP A 11 -28.18 -7.82 -5.28
CA ASP A 11 -28.27 -6.93 -4.13
C ASP A 11 -27.76 -7.63 -2.86
N ARG A 12 -28.12 -8.92 -2.68
CA ARG A 12 -27.63 -9.74 -1.60
C ARG A 12 -26.11 -9.91 -1.65
N ILE A 13 -25.53 -10.28 -2.79
CA ILE A 13 -24.09 -10.42 -2.97
C ILE A 13 -23.38 -9.09 -2.68
N SER A 14 -23.90 -7.98 -3.19
CA SER A 14 -23.33 -6.65 -2.94
C SER A 14 -23.37 -6.27 -1.46
N HIS A 15 -24.42 -6.65 -0.75
CA HIS A 15 -24.51 -6.45 0.69
C HIS A 15 -23.48 -7.30 1.45
N TRP A 16 -23.37 -8.59 1.14
CA TRP A 16 -22.41 -9.51 1.74
C TRP A 16 -20.96 -9.04 1.54
N VAL A 17 -20.62 -8.61 0.33
CA VAL A 17 -19.29 -8.06 0.01
C VAL A 17 -18.95 -6.81 0.84
N ARG A 18 -19.93 -5.93 1.06
CA ARG A 18 -19.72 -4.76 1.92
C ARG A 18 -19.51 -5.15 3.38
N THR A 19 -20.34 -6.06 3.89
CA THR A 19 -20.29 -6.50 5.28
C THR A 19 -18.99 -7.27 5.59
N LEU A 20 -18.43 -8.03 4.63
CA LEU A 20 -17.12 -8.68 4.80
C LEU A 20 -16.00 -7.69 5.19
N LYS A 21 -16.05 -6.45 4.69
CA LYS A 21 -15.02 -5.45 4.97
C LYS A 21 -14.98 -5.04 6.45
N ASP A 22 -16.10 -5.14 7.15
CA ASP A 22 -16.19 -4.82 8.58
C ASP A 22 -15.40 -5.83 9.43
N ASP A 23 -15.17 -7.04 8.90
CA ASP A 23 -14.40 -8.08 9.59
C ASP A 23 -12.91 -8.16 9.19
N PHE A 24 -12.42 -7.29 8.29
CA PHE A 24 -11.01 -7.31 7.90
C PHE A 24 -10.08 -6.96 9.05
N TYR A 25 -10.48 -6.02 9.88
CA TYR A 25 -9.62 -5.44 10.91
C TYR A 25 -10.33 -5.29 12.24
N GLN A 26 -9.68 -5.77 13.30
CA GLN A 26 -10.11 -5.58 14.68
C GLN A 26 -9.03 -4.82 15.44
N PRO A 27 -9.28 -3.58 15.88
CA PRO A 27 -8.31 -2.82 16.65
C PRO A 27 -8.09 -3.47 18.03
N LEU A 28 -6.82 -3.60 18.42
CA LEU A 28 -6.39 -4.02 19.76
C LEU A 28 -5.95 -2.84 20.60
N GLY A 29 -5.34 -1.83 19.99
CA GLY A 29 -4.84 -0.68 20.71
C GLY A 29 -4.59 0.52 19.83
N GLU A 30 -4.36 1.66 20.49
CA GLU A 30 -4.01 2.93 19.86
C GLU A 30 -2.52 3.22 20.05
N ILE A 31 -1.89 3.70 18.99
CA ILE A 31 -0.49 4.08 19.03
C ILE A 31 -0.39 5.51 19.54
N GLN A 32 0.32 5.70 20.66
CA GLN A 32 0.61 7.03 21.18
C GLN A 32 1.84 7.58 20.47
N TRP A 33 1.77 8.83 20.03
CA TRP A 33 2.80 9.45 19.22
C TRP A 33 3.50 10.59 19.94
N GLU A 34 4.80 10.67 19.71
CA GLU A 34 5.57 11.88 19.88
C GLU A 34 6.06 12.33 18.52
N ALA A 35 6.18 13.64 18.28
CA ALA A 35 6.54 14.19 16.98
C ALA A 35 7.43 15.41 17.07
N PHE A 36 8.19 15.69 16.01
CA PHE A 36 8.78 16.98 15.72
C PHE A 36 8.69 17.30 14.22
N ARG A 37 8.80 18.56 13.88
CA ARG A 37 8.70 19.05 12.50
C ARG A 37 10.00 19.69 12.06
N THR A 38 10.37 19.51 10.79
CA THR A 38 11.57 20.07 10.21
C THR A 38 11.42 20.23 8.70
N ASN A 39 12.13 21.17 8.11
CA ASN A 39 12.32 21.25 6.66
C ASN A 39 13.61 20.54 6.20
N GLU A 40 14.38 20.01 7.13
CA GLU A 40 15.61 19.31 6.82
C GLU A 40 15.35 17.83 6.56
N GLN A 41 16.11 17.28 5.64
CA GLN A 41 16.08 15.85 5.31
C GLN A 41 17.07 15.09 6.20
N LEU A 42 16.57 14.65 7.34
CA LEU A 42 17.36 13.92 8.31
C LEU A 42 17.43 12.43 7.98
N SER A 43 18.53 11.78 8.30
CA SER A 43 18.58 10.33 8.43
C SER A 43 17.83 9.87 9.68
N LEU A 44 17.47 8.58 9.76
CA LEU A 44 16.85 8.00 10.95
C LEU A 44 17.68 8.24 12.21
N GLY A 45 19.02 8.11 12.09
CA GLY A 45 19.94 8.31 13.23
C GLY A 45 20.04 9.75 13.71
N GLU A 46 19.89 10.73 12.82
CA GLU A 46 19.81 12.15 13.15
C GLU A 46 18.48 12.48 13.80
N ALA A 47 17.38 12.06 13.17
CA ALA A 47 16.03 12.26 13.68
C ALA A 47 15.83 11.75 15.12
N LYS A 48 16.44 10.63 15.47
CA LYS A 48 16.39 10.08 16.85
C LYS A 48 17.02 10.96 17.91
N LYS A 49 17.89 11.90 17.54
CA LYS A 49 18.55 12.82 18.47
C LYS A 49 17.74 14.08 18.74
N GLU A 50 16.70 14.32 17.94
CA GLU A 50 15.87 15.50 18.03
C GLU A 50 14.91 15.44 19.24
N GLN A 51 14.40 16.59 19.61
CA GLN A 51 13.45 16.70 20.72
C GLN A 51 12.02 16.49 20.22
N PHE A 52 11.41 15.39 20.63
CA PHE A 52 10.03 15.07 20.35
C PHE A 52 9.08 15.63 21.40
N ILE A 53 7.88 16.02 20.99
CA ILE A 53 6.78 16.42 21.87
C ILE A 53 5.62 15.43 21.71
N SER A 54 4.88 15.16 22.80
CA SER A 54 3.68 14.31 22.74
C SER A 54 2.59 14.97 21.90
N VAL A 55 2.00 14.22 20.98
CA VAL A 55 0.94 14.67 20.09
C VAL A 55 -0.25 13.72 20.13
N LYS A 56 -1.44 14.24 19.80
CA LYS A 56 -2.70 13.47 19.79
C LYS A 56 -3.39 13.58 18.43
N PRO A 57 -4.35 12.70 18.12
CA PRO A 57 -5.23 12.89 16.97
C PRO A 57 -5.79 14.30 16.92
N GLY A 58 -5.76 14.94 15.75
CA GLY A 58 -6.05 16.34 15.56
C GLY A 58 -4.82 17.25 15.54
N PHE A 59 -3.61 16.73 15.83
CA PHE A 59 -2.38 17.51 15.68
C PHE A 59 -2.19 17.94 14.23
N THR A 60 -2.04 19.26 14.01
CA THR A 60 -1.86 19.85 12.67
C THR A 60 -0.40 20.13 12.40
N TRP A 61 0.04 19.79 11.19
CA TRP A 61 1.40 19.96 10.70
C TRP A 61 1.40 20.15 9.18
N GLY A 62 2.54 20.25 8.55
CA GLY A 62 2.63 20.15 7.10
C GLY A 62 2.56 21.49 6.40
N ASN A 63 3.53 22.38 6.62
CA ASN A 63 3.83 23.46 5.69
C ASN A 63 4.44 22.88 4.39
N THR A 64 4.61 23.71 3.37
CA THR A 64 5.21 23.31 2.10
C THR A 64 6.59 22.71 2.31
N TYR A 65 6.79 21.49 1.79
CA TYR A 65 8.02 20.67 1.89
C TYR A 65 8.44 20.29 3.32
N GLU A 66 7.58 20.50 4.30
CA GLU A 66 7.87 20.13 5.69
C GLU A 66 7.83 18.60 5.87
N TYR A 67 8.68 18.10 6.74
CA TYR A 67 8.67 16.75 7.26
C TYR A 67 8.16 16.74 8.69
N CYS A 68 7.40 15.73 9.04
CA CYS A 68 7.05 15.42 10.41
C CYS A 68 7.58 14.03 10.77
N TRP A 69 8.52 13.99 11.68
CA TRP A 69 8.97 12.76 12.27
C TRP A 69 8.08 12.40 13.45
N MET A 70 7.59 11.16 13.45
CA MET A 70 6.72 10.63 14.50
C MET A 70 7.34 9.35 15.04
N LYS A 71 7.39 9.20 16.36
CA LYS A 71 7.80 7.96 17.01
C LYS A 71 6.69 7.44 17.91
N GLY A 72 6.49 6.13 17.93
CA GLY A 72 5.52 5.44 18.75
C GLY A 72 6.02 4.07 19.16
N HIS A 73 5.35 3.47 20.11
CA HIS A 73 5.67 2.14 20.61
C HIS A 73 4.41 1.29 20.66
N ILE A 74 4.54 0.02 20.31
CA ILE A 74 3.49 -0.98 20.37
C ILE A 74 3.97 -2.12 21.27
N GLN A 75 3.18 -2.42 22.30
CA GLN A 75 3.31 -3.61 23.13
C GLN A 75 2.09 -4.48 22.90
N LEU A 76 2.30 -5.69 22.39
CA LEU A 76 1.20 -6.63 22.17
C LEU A 76 0.74 -7.27 23.47
N SER A 77 -0.56 -7.51 23.58
CA SER A 77 -1.16 -8.29 24.66
C SER A 77 -1.29 -9.77 24.27
N GLU A 78 -1.62 -10.63 25.24
CA GLU A 78 -1.90 -12.04 25.02
C GLU A 78 -3.00 -12.30 23.97
N GLU A 79 -3.92 -11.37 23.77
CA GLU A 79 -4.97 -11.46 22.74
C GLU A 79 -4.40 -11.50 21.33
N ALA A 80 -3.19 -10.95 21.12
CA ALA A 80 -2.49 -10.99 19.84
C ALA A 80 -1.83 -12.34 19.53
N ASN A 81 -1.73 -13.24 20.51
CA ASN A 81 -0.98 -14.49 20.38
C ASN A 81 -1.52 -15.37 19.23
N GLY A 82 -0.64 -15.78 18.34
CA GLY A 82 -0.99 -16.56 17.14
C GLY A 82 -1.75 -15.79 16.05
N LYS A 83 -1.95 -14.48 16.21
CA LYS A 83 -2.70 -13.65 15.26
C LYS A 83 -1.79 -12.89 14.31
N ARG A 84 -2.35 -12.53 13.15
CA ARG A 84 -1.71 -11.59 12.21
C ARG A 84 -2.00 -10.17 12.66
N ILE A 85 -0.95 -9.42 12.95
CA ILE A 85 -1.05 -8.05 13.48
C ILE A 85 -0.62 -7.04 12.43
N VAL A 86 -1.44 -6.02 12.24
CA VAL A 86 -1.21 -4.93 11.28
C VAL A 86 -1.37 -3.57 11.95
N MET A 87 -0.78 -2.54 11.33
CA MET A 87 -0.98 -1.14 11.70
C MET A 87 -2.01 -0.48 10.79
N ASN A 88 -2.90 0.30 11.37
CA ASN A 88 -3.81 1.21 10.67
C ASN A 88 -3.39 2.64 10.97
N LEU A 89 -2.50 3.18 10.13
CA LEU A 89 -1.87 4.48 10.31
C LEU A 89 -2.65 5.57 9.58
N LYS A 90 -2.64 6.77 10.13
CA LYS A 90 -3.29 7.97 9.54
C LYS A 90 -2.44 9.23 9.79
N PRO A 91 -1.20 9.29 9.28
CA PRO A 91 -0.33 10.45 9.47
C PRO A 91 -0.73 11.65 8.59
N ASP A 92 -1.59 11.45 7.58
CA ASP A 92 -2.02 12.45 6.59
C ASP A 92 -0.85 13.03 5.79
N GLY A 93 -0.16 12.15 5.05
CA GLY A 93 0.99 12.49 4.19
C GLY A 93 1.58 11.23 3.59
N GLU A 94 2.69 11.37 2.86
CA GLU A 94 3.44 10.20 2.41
C GLU A 94 4.51 9.87 3.46
N ALA A 95 4.50 8.66 4.00
CA ALA A 95 5.43 8.28 5.05
C ALA A 95 6.38 7.16 4.66
N THR A 96 7.65 7.32 5.04
CA THR A 96 8.59 6.21 5.15
C THR A 96 8.43 5.61 6.56
N LEU A 97 8.16 4.32 6.62
CA LEU A 97 7.98 3.61 7.87
C LEU A 97 9.26 2.89 8.26
N PHE A 98 9.60 2.98 9.53
CA PHE A 98 10.66 2.20 10.15
C PHE A 98 10.09 1.42 11.33
N VAL A 99 10.41 0.14 11.40
CA VAL A 99 10.05 -0.73 12.51
C VAL A 99 11.35 -1.32 13.06
N ASN A 100 11.60 -1.14 14.34
CA ASN A 100 12.82 -1.60 14.99
C ASN A 100 14.08 -1.17 14.20
N ASP A 101 14.11 0.11 13.79
CA ASP A 101 15.20 0.78 13.06
C ASP A 101 15.44 0.32 11.61
N LYS A 102 14.58 -0.50 11.07
CA LYS A 102 14.70 -0.97 9.68
C LYS A 102 13.65 -0.33 8.80
N ALA A 103 14.04 0.05 7.59
CA ALA A 103 13.09 0.49 6.57
C ALA A 103 12.07 -0.61 6.32
N PHE A 104 10.82 -0.33 6.66
CA PHE A 104 9.76 -1.33 6.75
C PHE A 104 8.77 -1.27 5.59
N GLY A 105 8.35 -0.07 5.23
CA GLY A 105 7.33 0.11 4.23
C GLY A 105 6.94 1.57 4.06
N THR A 106 5.74 1.80 3.62
CA THR A 106 5.20 3.12 3.35
C THR A 106 3.78 3.28 3.85
N TYR A 107 3.39 4.53 4.06
CA TYR A 107 2.00 4.93 4.12
C TYR A 107 1.73 5.99 3.05
N ARG A 108 0.58 5.90 2.38
CA ARG A 108 0.13 6.87 1.39
C ARG A 108 -1.39 7.07 1.48
N ALA A 109 -1.81 8.31 1.71
CA ALA A 109 -3.23 8.65 1.87
C ALA A 109 -3.95 8.92 0.54
N SER A 110 -3.23 9.36 -0.49
CA SER A 110 -3.81 9.82 -1.75
C SER A 110 -3.62 8.83 -2.89
N TRP A 111 -4.52 8.85 -3.87
CA TRP A 111 -4.45 8.10 -5.13
C TRP A 111 -4.72 6.59 -5.01
N VAL A 112 -5.13 6.12 -3.83
CA VAL A 112 -5.50 4.73 -3.62
C VAL A 112 -6.96 4.68 -3.20
N ASN A 113 -7.77 4.08 -4.03
CA ASN A 113 -9.22 3.98 -3.82
C ASN A 113 -9.62 2.84 -2.86
N GLU A 114 -8.65 2.01 -2.48
CA GLU A 114 -8.85 0.84 -1.64
C GLU A 114 -8.01 0.95 -0.35
N PRO A 115 -8.54 1.62 0.69
CA PRO A 115 -7.78 1.91 1.93
C PRO A 115 -7.22 0.67 2.64
N HIS A 116 -7.84 -0.49 2.45
CA HIS A 116 -7.38 -1.73 3.08
C HIS A 116 -6.00 -2.20 2.62
N HIS A 117 -5.53 -1.80 1.43
CA HIS A 117 -4.17 -2.11 0.97
C HIS A 117 -3.10 -1.62 1.95
N TYR A 118 -3.29 -0.44 2.54
CA TYR A 118 -2.33 0.08 3.53
C TYR A 118 -2.24 -0.80 4.77
N ILE A 119 -3.37 -1.34 5.19
CA ILE A 119 -3.41 -2.22 6.37
C ILE A 119 -2.71 -3.53 6.05
N VAL A 120 -2.93 -4.11 4.88
CA VAL A 120 -2.26 -5.34 4.44
C VAL A 120 -0.75 -5.14 4.35
N ASP A 121 -0.30 -4.02 3.77
CA ASP A 121 1.12 -3.73 3.59
C ASP A 121 1.84 -3.43 4.92
N ASN A 122 1.11 -3.10 5.97
CA ASN A 122 1.64 -2.74 7.29
C ASN A 122 1.54 -3.89 8.31
N VAL A 123 1.80 -5.11 7.86
CA VAL A 123 1.85 -6.31 8.72
C VAL A 123 3.08 -6.28 9.62
N LEU A 124 2.89 -6.12 10.92
CA LEU A 124 3.94 -6.18 11.93
C LEU A 124 4.38 -7.63 12.18
N SER A 125 3.42 -8.53 12.35
CA SER A 125 3.67 -9.95 12.57
C SER A 125 2.62 -10.78 11.86
N ARG A 126 3.03 -11.87 11.21
CA ARG A 126 2.11 -12.84 10.59
C ARG A 126 1.56 -13.85 11.58
N CYS A 127 2.27 -14.04 12.70
CA CYS A 127 1.88 -14.93 13.80
C CYS A 127 2.53 -14.38 15.06
N ALA A 128 1.85 -13.45 15.69
CA ALA A 128 2.39 -12.69 16.82
C ALA A 128 2.54 -13.55 18.08
N LYS A 129 3.46 -13.15 18.93
CA LYS A 129 3.54 -13.59 20.33
C LYS A 129 2.96 -12.50 21.22
N GLY A 130 2.31 -12.90 22.31
CA GLY A 130 1.58 -12.00 23.20
C GLY A 130 2.42 -10.98 23.95
N ASP A 131 3.74 -10.96 23.79
CA ASP A 131 4.66 -10.03 24.46
C ASP A 131 5.57 -9.27 23.48
N GLU A 132 5.34 -9.40 22.18
CA GLU A 132 6.15 -8.71 21.18
C GLU A 132 6.04 -7.20 21.29
N GLN A 133 7.16 -6.53 21.06
CA GLN A 133 7.28 -5.08 21.09
C GLN A 133 7.81 -4.56 19.76
N PHE A 134 7.29 -3.39 19.36
CA PHE A 134 7.71 -2.73 18.14
C PHE A 134 7.90 -1.24 18.38
N ASP A 135 9.11 -0.76 18.09
CA ASP A 135 9.39 0.66 18.00
C ASP A 135 9.11 1.13 16.58
N ILE A 136 8.20 2.09 16.45
CA ILE A 136 7.76 2.63 15.17
C ILE A 136 8.29 4.03 15.00
N MET A 137 8.89 4.32 13.84
CA MET A 137 9.18 5.68 13.41
C MET A 137 8.61 5.91 12.02
N MET A 138 8.13 7.13 11.78
CA MET A 138 7.67 7.59 10.47
C MET A 138 8.34 8.91 10.12
N GLU A 139 8.90 8.99 8.93
CA GLU A 139 9.23 10.26 8.27
C GLU A 139 8.08 10.59 7.34
N VAL A 140 7.27 11.56 7.69
CA VAL A 140 6.07 11.91 6.93
C VAL A 140 6.30 13.20 6.17
N TYR A 141 6.13 13.17 4.86
CA TYR A 141 6.32 14.30 3.95
C TYR A 141 4.98 14.97 3.64
N ALA A 142 4.90 16.27 3.85
CA ALA A 142 3.70 17.06 3.59
C ALA A 142 3.45 17.30 2.09
N GLY A 143 4.51 17.27 1.30
CA GLY A 143 4.44 17.70 -0.09
C GLY A 143 4.36 19.20 -0.23
N HIS A 144 3.80 19.68 -1.33
CA HIS A 144 3.54 21.08 -1.55
C HIS A 144 2.07 21.30 -1.88
N TYR A 145 1.61 22.52 -1.59
CA TYR A 145 0.26 22.94 -1.91
C TYR A 145 0.23 23.53 -3.31
N TYR A 146 -0.68 23.04 -4.14
CA TYR A 146 -1.01 23.68 -5.40
C TYR A 146 -2.17 24.62 -5.18
N PRO A 147 -2.06 25.90 -5.59
CA PRO A 147 -3.25 26.72 -5.70
C PRO A 147 -4.25 26.01 -6.64
N GLU A 148 -5.50 25.95 -6.23
CA GLU A 148 -6.56 25.39 -7.06
C GLU A 148 -6.56 26.11 -8.41
N ALA A 149 -6.53 25.36 -9.50
CA ALA A 149 -6.74 25.93 -10.81
C ALA A 149 -8.13 26.60 -10.83
N PRO A 150 -8.30 27.77 -11.46
CA PRO A 150 -9.60 28.46 -11.54
C PRO A 150 -10.73 27.60 -12.09
N THR A 151 -10.42 26.49 -12.72
CA THR A 151 -11.34 25.52 -13.34
C THR A 151 -11.59 24.26 -12.51
N GLY A 152 -11.12 24.20 -11.25
CA GLY A 152 -11.33 23.03 -10.37
C GLY A 152 -10.50 21.80 -10.72
N GLY A 153 -9.49 21.91 -11.58
CA GLY A 153 -8.52 20.84 -11.90
C GLY A 153 -7.23 20.99 -11.12
N CYS A 154 -6.53 19.89 -10.91
CA CYS A 154 -5.14 19.93 -10.43
C CYS A 154 -4.31 20.79 -11.41
N ALA A 155 -3.62 21.81 -10.93
CA ALA A 155 -2.70 22.58 -11.78
C ALA A 155 -1.57 21.65 -12.21
N THR A 156 -1.66 21.14 -13.43
CA THR A 156 -0.59 20.40 -14.09
C THR A 156 0.32 21.41 -14.77
N GLY A 157 1.54 21.56 -14.28
CA GLY A 157 2.52 22.45 -14.88
C GLY A 157 3.47 23.02 -13.84
N PRO A 158 4.51 23.71 -14.30
CA PRO A 158 5.47 24.33 -13.39
C PRO A 158 4.77 25.35 -12.53
N VAL A 159 4.92 25.23 -11.21
CA VAL A 159 4.46 26.23 -10.26
C VAL A 159 5.29 27.49 -10.46
N LEU A 160 4.66 28.60 -10.81
CA LEU A 160 5.37 29.87 -10.99
C LEU A 160 6.00 30.29 -9.67
N PRO A 161 7.22 30.81 -9.67
CA PRO A 161 7.85 31.37 -8.47
C PRO A 161 6.91 32.36 -7.77
N GLY A 162 6.70 32.19 -6.48
CA GLY A 162 5.79 33.01 -5.67
C GLY A 162 4.30 32.66 -5.77
N SER A 163 3.92 31.62 -6.52
CA SER A 163 2.52 31.16 -6.62
C SER A 163 2.12 30.19 -5.51
N TYR A 164 3.03 29.80 -4.63
CA TYR A 164 2.76 28.99 -3.45
C TYR A 164 3.26 29.70 -2.19
N THR A 165 2.69 29.37 -1.06
CA THR A 165 3.07 29.93 0.22
C THR A 165 3.84 28.90 1.05
N ASP A 166 4.87 29.34 1.75
CA ASP A 166 5.63 28.50 2.69
C ASP A 166 4.78 28.09 3.90
N LYS A 167 3.75 28.89 4.21
CA LYS A 167 2.82 28.63 5.30
C LYS A 167 1.42 28.43 4.75
N LEU A 168 0.86 27.26 4.98
CA LEU A 168 -0.53 26.97 4.63
C LEU A 168 -1.49 27.49 5.71
N GLU A 169 -2.68 27.90 5.27
CA GLU A 169 -3.81 28.15 6.16
C GLU A 169 -4.12 26.88 7.00
N GLU A 170 -4.64 27.07 8.21
CA GLU A 170 -4.85 25.96 9.16
C GLU A 170 -5.68 24.83 8.57
N GLY A 171 -6.72 25.10 7.84
CA GLY A 171 -7.59 24.10 7.19
C GLY A 171 -6.97 23.38 5.97
N LYS A 172 -5.78 23.77 5.54
CA LYS A 172 -5.04 23.18 4.40
C LYS A 172 -3.83 22.35 4.84
N ARG A 173 -3.56 22.30 6.15
CA ARG A 173 -2.46 21.52 6.72
C ARG A 173 -2.86 20.06 6.87
N ARG A 174 -1.85 19.23 7.02
CA ARG A 174 -2.00 17.82 7.36
C ARG A 174 -2.50 17.68 8.80
N THR A 175 -3.26 16.62 9.03
CA THR A 175 -3.82 16.35 10.36
C THR A 175 -3.61 14.90 10.75
N LEU A 176 -2.89 14.68 11.85
CA LEU A 176 -2.72 13.33 12.39
C LEU A 176 -4.09 12.75 12.80
N GLY A 177 -4.48 11.64 12.19
CA GLY A 177 -5.65 10.88 12.57
C GLY A 177 -5.36 9.88 13.68
N ARG A 178 -6.39 9.15 14.10
CA ARG A 178 -6.25 8.08 15.07
C ARG A 178 -5.52 6.90 14.43
N CYS A 179 -4.33 6.59 14.93
CA CYS A 179 -3.53 5.45 14.51
C CYS A 179 -3.72 4.28 15.47
N THR A 180 -3.98 3.09 14.95
CA THR A 180 -4.22 1.89 15.74
C THR A 180 -3.38 0.72 15.23
N TYR A 181 -3.26 -0.31 16.04
CA TYR A 181 -2.81 -1.63 15.63
C TYR A 181 -3.85 -2.67 16.01
N GLY A 182 -3.87 -3.79 15.32
CA GLY A 182 -4.87 -4.80 15.58
C GLY A 182 -4.74 -6.05 14.73
N ILE A 183 -5.71 -6.92 14.89
CA ILE A 183 -5.78 -8.21 14.21
C ILE A 183 -6.30 -8.02 12.79
N TRP A 184 -5.58 -8.57 11.82
CA TRP A 184 -6.01 -8.69 10.45
C TRP A 184 -6.64 -10.07 10.21
N ASN A 185 -7.85 -10.09 9.69
CA ASN A 185 -8.56 -11.29 9.33
C ASN A 185 -8.32 -11.65 7.87
N GLU A 186 -7.32 -12.49 7.63
CA GLU A 186 -6.95 -12.92 6.29
C GLU A 186 -8.06 -13.70 5.59
N ASP A 187 -8.84 -14.51 6.32
CA ASP A 187 -9.92 -15.31 5.72
C ASP A 187 -11.05 -14.41 5.17
N ALA A 188 -11.40 -13.34 5.88
CA ALA A 188 -12.38 -12.37 5.41
C ALA A 188 -11.87 -11.61 4.17
N TYR A 189 -10.60 -11.19 4.20
CA TYR A 189 -9.97 -10.46 3.09
C TYR A 189 -9.85 -11.32 1.84
N GLN A 190 -9.37 -12.55 1.97
CA GLN A 190 -9.23 -13.46 0.83
C GLN A 190 -10.59 -13.85 0.25
N LEU A 191 -11.60 -14.08 1.08
CA LEU A 191 -12.96 -14.31 0.58
C LEU A 191 -13.49 -13.11 -0.21
N PHE A 192 -13.23 -11.88 0.29
CA PHE A 192 -13.57 -10.68 -0.45
C PHE A 192 -12.89 -10.63 -1.82
N MET A 193 -11.58 -10.94 -1.89
CA MET A 193 -10.82 -10.96 -3.15
C MET A 193 -11.35 -12.03 -4.11
N ASP A 194 -11.67 -13.22 -3.60
CA ASP A 194 -12.25 -14.32 -4.37
C ASP A 194 -13.58 -13.90 -5.02
N VAL A 195 -14.47 -13.28 -4.23
CA VAL A 195 -15.79 -12.83 -4.69
C VAL A 195 -15.70 -11.65 -5.64
N ASP A 196 -14.83 -10.66 -5.36
CA ASP A 196 -14.61 -9.50 -6.24
C ASP A 196 -14.06 -9.94 -7.60
N THR A 197 -13.07 -10.84 -7.60
CA THR A 197 -12.50 -11.42 -8.83
C THR A 197 -13.56 -12.14 -9.67
N LEU A 198 -14.35 -12.99 -9.05
CA LEU A 198 -15.42 -13.71 -9.75
C LEU A 198 -16.52 -12.76 -10.24
N GLY A 199 -16.85 -11.73 -9.47
CA GLY A 199 -17.81 -10.71 -9.84
C GLY A 199 -17.38 -9.94 -11.08
N ARG A 200 -16.13 -9.45 -11.11
CA ARG A 200 -15.54 -8.75 -12.26
C ARG A 200 -15.42 -9.67 -13.49
N LEU A 201 -14.98 -10.91 -13.28
CA LEU A 201 -14.92 -11.89 -14.35
C LEU A 201 -16.31 -12.14 -14.97
N LEU A 202 -17.33 -12.26 -14.12
CA LEU A 202 -18.71 -12.43 -14.59
C LEU A 202 -19.22 -11.24 -15.41
N GLU A 203 -18.74 -10.04 -15.19
CA GLU A 203 -19.12 -8.86 -15.98
C GLU A 203 -18.62 -8.92 -17.42
N VAL A 204 -17.44 -9.44 -17.66
CA VAL A 204 -16.77 -9.47 -18.98
C VAL A 204 -17.02 -10.77 -19.75
N LEU A 205 -17.39 -11.86 -19.09
CA LEU A 205 -17.66 -13.14 -19.73
C LEU A 205 -18.91 -13.08 -20.61
N ASP A 206 -18.90 -13.86 -21.69
CA ASP A 206 -20.10 -14.15 -22.48
C ASP A 206 -21.14 -14.88 -21.61
N LYS A 207 -22.31 -14.26 -21.48
CA LYS A 207 -23.38 -14.71 -20.57
C LYS A 207 -24.05 -16.03 -21.01
N THR A 208 -23.84 -16.45 -22.23
CA THR A 208 -24.37 -17.72 -22.75
C THR A 208 -23.49 -18.93 -22.40
N ARG A 209 -22.29 -18.68 -21.90
CA ARG A 209 -21.34 -19.75 -21.55
C ARG A 209 -21.66 -20.40 -20.21
N LEU A 210 -21.45 -21.70 -20.17
CA LEU A 210 -21.61 -22.50 -18.94
C LEU A 210 -20.72 -21.98 -17.78
N ARG A 211 -19.52 -21.48 -18.08
CA ARG A 211 -18.62 -20.88 -17.07
C ARG A 211 -19.28 -19.70 -16.37
N ALA A 212 -19.93 -18.82 -17.10
CA ALA A 212 -20.64 -17.67 -16.52
C ALA A 212 -21.79 -18.12 -15.59
N ALA A 213 -22.56 -19.14 -16.00
CA ALA A 213 -23.62 -19.72 -15.15
C ALA A 213 -23.07 -20.36 -13.87
N LYS A 214 -21.95 -21.10 -13.97
CA LYS A 214 -21.28 -21.70 -12.79
C LYS A 214 -20.81 -20.64 -11.82
N ILE A 215 -20.17 -19.55 -12.29
CA ILE A 215 -19.72 -18.43 -11.44
C ILE A 215 -20.91 -17.77 -10.77
N ALA A 216 -21.98 -17.46 -11.52
CA ALA A 216 -23.19 -16.86 -10.95
C ALA A 216 -23.75 -17.71 -9.81
N LYS A 217 -23.88 -19.03 -10.02
CA LYS A 217 -24.36 -19.96 -9.00
C LYS A 217 -23.42 -20.04 -7.78
N ALA A 218 -22.10 -20.01 -7.99
CA ALA A 218 -21.12 -20.03 -6.89
C ALA A 218 -21.22 -18.75 -6.06
N LEU A 219 -21.42 -17.59 -6.67
CA LEU A 219 -21.63 -16.31 -5.97
C LEU A 219 -22.96 -16.28 -5.20
N GLU A 220 -24.01 -16.92 -5.68
CA GLU A 220 -25.24 -17.12 -4.91
C GLU A 220 -24.97 -18.01 -3.70
N GLN A 221 -24.29 -19.15 -3.92
CA GLN A 221 -23.96 -20.12 -2.87
C GLN A 221 -23.11 -19.52 -1.75
N PHE A 222 -22.16 -18.66 -2.06
CA PHE A 222 -21.36 -17.92 -1.08
C PHE A 222 -22.24 -17.22 -0.05
N THR A 223 -23.30 -16.55 -0.48
CA THR A 223 -24.20 -15.82 0.43
C THR A 223 -25.12 -16.71 1.27
N LEU A 224 -25.23 -17.99 0.94
CA LEU A 224 -25.95 -18.96 1.74
C LEU A 224 -25.08 -19.65 2.78
N ILE A 225 -23.74 -19.65 2.56
CA ILE A 225 -22.77 -20.24 3.48
C ILE A 225 -22.37 -19.24 4.54
N VAL A 226 -22.13 -17.97 4.15
CA VAL A 226 -21.68 -16.92 5.08
C VAL A 226 -22.87 -16.38 5.87
N ASP A 227 -22.77 -16.50 7.18
CA ASP A 227 -23.77 -16.03 8.15
C ASP A 227 -23.14 -14.98 9.08
N PHE A 228 -23.53 -13.73 8.88
CA PHE A 228 -23.05 -12.59 9.67
C PHE A 228 -23.71 -12.45 11.04
N GLU A 229 -24.78 -13.21 11.31
CA GLU A 229 -25.45 -13.18 12.62
C GLU A 229 -24.75 -14.08 13.65
N GLN A 230 -23.82 -14.93 13.20
CA GLN A 230 -23.05 -15.79 14.10
C GLN A 230 -21.98 -15.02 14.86
N GLU A 231 -21.59 -15.59 16.00
CA GLU A 231 -20.41 -15.15 16.75
C GLU A 231 -19.15 -15.21 15.86
N ARG A 232 -18.18 -14.36 16.17
CA ARG A 232 -17.04 -14.08 15.30
C ARG A 232 -16.29 -15.33 14.82
N ASP A 233 -15.96 -16.25 15.72
CA ASP A 233 -15.17 -17.43 15.37
C ASP A 233 -15.95 -18.37 14.43
N ALA A 234 -17.24 -18.57 14.68
CA ALA A 234 -18.11 -19.34 13.80
C ALA A 234 -18.30 -18.66 12.43
N ARG A 235 -18.37 -17.32 12.43
CA ARG A 235 -18.46 -16.51 11.22
C ARG A 235 -17.18 -16.63 10.38
N ILE A 236 -15.99 -16.53 10.98
CA ILE A 236 -14.70 -16.74 10.29
C ILE A 236 -14.62 -18.15 9.69
N GLU A 237 -15.11 -19.17 10.41
CA GLU A 237 -15.15 -20.52 9.88
C GLU A 237 -16.08 -20.64 8.66
N SER A 238 -17.17 -19.87 8.63
CA SER A 238 -18.04 -19.79 7.45
C SER A 238 -17.34 -19.17 6.24
N TYR A 239 -16.38 -18.24 6.43
CA TYR A 239 -15.57 -17.67 5.36
C TYR A 239 -14.68 -18.72 4.69
N LYS A 240 -14.02 -19.57 5.48
CA LYS A 240 -13.22 -20.67 4.97
C LYS A 240 -14.06 -21.64 4.13
N LYS A 241 -15.24 -22.00 4.64
CA LYS A 241 -16.18 -22.87 3.90
C LYS A 241 -16.67 -22.24 2.60
N ALA A 242 -16.92 -20.94 2.61
CA ALA A 242 -17.31 -20.21 1.41
C ALA A 242 -16.17 -20.17 0.37
N ARG A 243 -14.92 -19.97 0.78
CA ARG A 243 -13.76 -20.02 -0.10
C ARG A 243 -13.58 -21.41 -0.75
N GLU A 244 -13.73 -22.48 0.02
CA GLU A 244 -13.69 -23.84 -0.54
C GLU A 244 -14.81 -24.07 -1.58
N ALA A 245 -15.99 -23.51 -1.36
CA ALA A 245 -17.09 -23.60 -2.33
C ALA A 245 -16.83 -22.78 -3.61
N LEU A 246 -16.06 -21.67 -3.53
CA LEU A 246 -15.68 -20.84 -4.68
C LEU A 246 -14.49 -21.41 -5.46
N LYS A 247 -13.63 -22.20 -4.82
CA LYS A 247 -12.40 -22.72 -5.39
C LYS A 247 -12.56 -23.38 -6.76
N PRO A 248 -13.55 -24.26 -7.04
CA PRO A 248 -13.69 -24.90 -8.36
C PRO A 248 -13.94 -23.93 -9.53
N VAL A 249 -14.51 -22.74 -9.28
CA VAL A 249 -14.73 -21.74 -10.33
C VAL A 249 -13.57 -20.74 -10.44
N LEU A 250 -12.77 -20.55 -9.37
CA LEU A 250 -11.53 -19.78 -9.38
C LEU A 250 -10.42 -20.54 -10.11
N GLU A 251 -10.25 -21.82 -9.83
CA GLU A 251 -9.20 -22.69 -10.40
C GLU A 251 -9.57 -23.28 -11.76
N ALA A 252 -10.72 -22.87 -12.34
CA ALA A 252 -11.15 -23.36 -13.64
C ALA A 252 -10.17 -22.95 -14.75
N GLU A 253 -9.55 -23.93 -15.38
CA GLU A 253 -8.58 -23.72 -16.45
C GLU A 253 -9.22 -23.24 -17.75
N ASN A 254 -8.47 -22.46 -18.51
CA ASN A 254 -8.81 -22.04 -19.84
C ASN A 254 -8.50 -23.15 -20.86
N GLY A 255 -9.12 -23.05 -22.05
CA GLY A 255 -8.76 -23.95 -23.15
C GLY A 255 -7.32 -23.76 -23.62
N SER A 256 -6.70 -24.80 -24.18
CA SER A 256 -5.29 -24.83 -24.63
C SER A 256 -4.92 -23.76 -25.69
N THR A 257 -5.91 -23.16 -26.32
CA THR A 257 -5.71 -22.10 -27.36
C THR A 257 -5.80 -20.68 -26.78
N MET A 258 -6.08 -20.53 -25.50
CA MET A 258 -6.12 -19.22 -24.86
C MET A 258 -4.71 -18.68 -24.63
N PRO A 259 -4.50 -17.36 -24.83
CA PRO A 259 -3.22 -16.74 -24.53
C PRO A 259 -2.88 -16.80 -23.04
N VAL A 260 -1.59 -16.92 -22.74
CA VAL A 260 -1.07 -16.84 -21.37
C VAL A 260 -0.59 -15.42 -21.12
N PHE A 261 -1.04 -14.83 -20.01
CA PHE A 261 -0.57 -13.52 -19.56
C PHE A 261 0.46 -13.70 -18.45
N TYR A 262 1.60 -13.04 -18.62
CA TYR A 262 2.61 -12.91 -17.57
C TYR A 262 2.49 -11.53 -16.96
N ALA A 263 2.29 -11.46 -15.65
CA ALA A 263 2.21 -10.22 -14.90
C ALA A 263 3.48 -10.05 -14.03
N VAL A 264 4.06 -8.86 -14.06
CA VAL A 264 5.19 -8.47 -13.23
C VAL A 264 4.88 -7.13 -12.59
N GLY A 265 5.21 -6.99 -11.30
CA GLY A 265 5.07 -5.72 -10.60
C GLY A 265 6.10 -4.70 -11.10
N ASN A 266 5.71 -3.46 -11.24
CA ASN A 266 6.60 -2.33 -11.55
C ASN A 266 6.11 -1.11 -10.78
N ALA A 267 7.03 -0.20 -10.46
CA ALA A 267 6.71 1.09 -9.87
C ALA A 267 7.52 2.18 -10.56
N HIS A 268 6.90 2.86 -11.51
CA HIS A 268 7.51 4.04 -12.13
C HIS A 268 7.63 5.16 -11.11
N LEU A 269 8.83 5.71 -10.97
CA LEU A 269 9.14 6.87 -10.15
C LEU A 269 9.80 7.94 -11.02
N ASP A 270 9.11 9.06 -11.18
CA ASP A 270 9.76 10.24 -11.75
C ASP A 270 10.93 10.67 -10.86
N LEU A 271 12.07 10.93 -11.45
CA LEU A 271 13.25 11.35 -10.70
C LEU A 271 13.04 12.73 -10.03
N ALA A 272 12.28 13.59 -10.67
CA ALA A 272 11.66 14.79 -10.10
C ALA A 272 10.37 15.07 -10.87
N TRP A 273 9.31 15.45 -10.19
CA TRP A 273 8.03 15.82 -10.80
C TRP A 273 7.33 16.88 -9.94
N LEU A 274 6.30 16.48 -9.17
CA LEU A 274 5.65 17.33 -8.17
C LEU A 274 6.42 17.34 -6.83
N TRP A 275 7.66 16.94 -6.87
CA TRP A 275 8.62 16.92 -5.75
C TRP A 275 10.04 17.17 -6.25
N PRO A 276 10.91 17.73 -5.40
CA PRO A 276 12.30 17.94 -5.77
C PRO A 276 13.08 16.60 -5.81
N ILE A 277 14.18 16.58 -6.55
CA ILE A 277 15.09 15.43 -6.68
C ILE A 277 15.53 14.85 -5.32
N ALA A 278 15.73 15.72 -4.34
CA ALA A 278 16.11 15.32 -3.00
C ALA A 278 15.04 14.44 -2.31
N GLU A 279 13.77 14.61 -2.66
CA GLU A 279 12.67 13.77 -2.16
C GLU A 279 12.62 12.42 -2.89
N THR A 280 13.16 12.33 -4.10
CA THR A 280 13.16 11.08 -4.87
C THR A 280 13.85 9.94 -4.12
N GLY A 281 14.98 10.20 -3.45
CA GLY A 281 15.65 9.19 -2.64
C GLY A 281 14.77 8.59 -1.53
N ARG A 282 13.88 9.40 -0.94
CA ARG A 282 12.90 8.97 0.07
C ARG A 282 11.75 8.21 -0.55
N LYS A 283 11.23 8.68 -1.69
CA LYS A 283 10.21 7.95 -2.47
C LYS A 283 10.71 6.58 -2.92
N THR A 284 11.97 6.50 -3.34
CA THR A 284 12.64 5.25 -3.69
C THR A 284 12.63 4.28 -2.50
N ALA A 285 13.02 4.75 -1.31
CA ALA A 285 13.02 3.91 -0.11
C ALA A 285 11.61 3.43 0.25
N ARG A 286 10.61 4.32 0.19
CA ARG A 286 9.20 3.95 0.41
C ARG A 286 8.75 2.86 -0.56
N THR A 287 8.99 3.06 -1.85
CA THR A 287 8.63 2.10 -2.90
C THR A 287 9.34 0.78 -2.72
N PHE A 288 10.67 0.80 -2.57
CA PHE A 288 11.48 -0.41 -2.50
C PHE A 288 11.19 -1.23 -1.23
N ALA A 289 11.00 -0.57 -0.09
CA ALA A 289 10.60 -1.26 1.13
C ALA A 289 9.23 -1.93 0.99
N ALA A 290 8.25 -1.25 0.40
CA ALA A 290 6.92 -1.83 0.14
C ALA A 290 7.01 -3.05 -0.80
N GLN A 291 7.80 -2.98 -1.89
CA GLN A 291 7.96 -4.11 -2.79
C GLN A 291 8.64 -5.31 -2.14
N LEU A 292 9.63 -5.08 -1.28
CA LEU A 292 10.24 -6.16 -0.49
C LEU A 292 9.24 -6.82 0.45
N ARG A 293 8.33 -6.05 1.04
CA ARG A 293 7.23 -6.62 1.86
C ARG A 293 6.31 -7.51 1.04
N LEU A 294 5.96 -7.11 -0.19
CA LEU A 294 5.16 -7.93 -1.10
C LEU A 294 5.91 -9.20 -1.51
N ILE A 295 7.22 -9.13 -1.77
CA ILE A 295 8.07 -10.29 -2.05
C ILE A 295 8.12 -11.26 -0.86
N GLU A 296 8.17 -10.74 0.37
CA GLU A 296 8.13 -11.56 1.58
C GLU A 296 6.77 -12.22 1.81
N GLU A 297 5.68 -11.56 1.39
CA GLU A 297 4.31 -12.04 1.56
C GLU A 297 3.91 -13.06 0.49
N TYR A 298 4.30 -12.81 -0.77
CA TYR A 298 3.89 -13.58 -1.94
C TYR A 298 5.11 -14.18 -2.64
N PRO A 299 5.42 -15.47 -2.41
CA PRO A 299 6.60 -16.12 -3.00
C PRO A 299 6.65 -16.09 -4.54
N GLU A 300 5.48 -16.03 -5.19
CA GLU A 300 5.33 -15.95 -6.64
C GLU A 300 5.52 -14.53 -7.19
N TYR A 301 5.45 -13.51 -6.34
CA TYR A 301 5.54 -12.11 -6.76
C TYR A 301 6.92 -11.79 -7.32
N LYS A 302 6.92 -11.13 -8.47
CA LYS A 302 8.12 -10.60 -9.12
C LYS A 302 7.96 -9.11 -9.33
N PHE A 303 9.03 -8.38 -9.08
CA PHE A 303 9.09 -6.93 -9.24
C PHE A 303 10.23 -6.55 -10.15
N ILE A 304 9.99 -5.61 -11.07
CA ILE A 304 11.00 -5.06 -11.98
C ILE A 304 11.17 -3.56 -11.71
N GLN A 305 12.42 -3.12 -11.67
CA GLN A 305 12.79 -1.70 -11.59
C GLN A 305 13.97 -1.42 -12.50
N SER A 306 13.83 -0.38 -13.32
CA SER A 306 14.72 -0.11 -14.45
C SER A 306 15.72 1.02 -14.23
N GLN A 307 15.53 1.90 -13.21
CA GLN A 307 16.31 3.13 -13.05
C GLN A 307 17.52 2.94 -12.11
N PRO A 308 18.77 2.82 -12.63
CA PRO A 308 19.99 2.74 -11.81
C PRO A 308 20.17 3.92 -10.85
N ALA A 309 19.72 5.12 -11.21
CA ALA A 309 19.78 6.30 -10.34
C ALA A 309 19.08 6.06 -8.99
N GLU A 310 17.94 5.37 -9.00
CA GLU A 310 17.19 5.04 -7.78
C GLU A 310 17.93 4.02 -6.92
N TYR A 311 18.55 3.01 -7.53
CA TYR A 311 19.39 2.07 -6.80
C TYR A 311 20.59 2.76 -6.13
N GLU A 312 21.21 3.72 -6.80
CA GLU A 312 22.31 4.50 -6.25
C GLU A 312 21.85 5.40 -5.09
N MET A 313 20.67 6.02 -5.21
CA MET A 313 20.08 6.78 -4.10
C MET A 313 19.77 5.85 -2.91
N CYS A 314 19.18 4.69 -3.16
CA CYS A 314 18.90 3.69 -2.13
C CYS A 314 20.21 3.21 -1.46
N ARG A 315 21.24 2.89 -2.24
CA ARG A 315 22.53 2.44 -1.73
C ARG A 315 23.18 3.46 -0.81
N LYS A 316 23.09 4.76 -1.14
CA LYS A 316 23.68 5.85 -0.35
C LYS A 316 22.88 6.17 0.91
N LEU A 317 21.58 6.26 0.81
CA LEU A 317 20.70 6.76 1.87
C LEU A 317 20.17 5.62 2.78
N TYR A 318 20.00 4.42 2.22
CA TYR A 318 19.39 3.28 2.91
C TYR A 318 20.17 1.99 2.62
N PRO A 319 21.44 1.87 3.02
CA PRO A 319 22.32 0.75 2.65
C PRO A 319 21.78 -0.62 3.09
N GLU A 320 21.09 -0.69 4.24
CA GLU A 320 20.44 -1.93 4.69
C GLU A 320 19.33 -2.38 3.72
N LEU A 321 18.51 -1.45 3.26
CA LEU A 321 17.47 -1.72 2.28
C LEU A 321 18.07 -2.22 0.95
N PHE A 322 19.17 -1.61 0.50
CA PHE A 322 19.88 -2.02 -0.70
C PHE A 322 20.42 -3.46 -0.61
N GLU A 323 20.93 -3.90 0.53
CA GLU A 323 21.35 -5.30 0.74
C GLU A 323 20.17 -6.28 0.67
N ARG A 324 19.00 -5.89 1.18
CA ARG A 324 17.76 -6.70 1.04
C ARG A 324 17.32 -6.83 -0.41
N ILE A 325 17.45 -5.77 -1.21
CA ILE A 325 17.19 -5.80 -2.66
C ILE A 325 18.14 -6.79 -3.35
N LYS A 326 19.44 -6.74 -3.06
CA LYS A 326 20.42 -7.70 -3.59
C LYS A 326 20.07 -9.15 -3.27
N ALA A 327 19.55 -9.39 -2.07
CA ALA A 327 19.09 -10.72 -1.67
C ALA A 327 17.86 -11.16 -2.50
N ALA A 328 16.91 -10.26 -2.76
CA ALA A 328 15.73 -10.52 -3.59
C ALA A 328 16.10 -10.74 -5.06
N VAL A 329 17.12 -10.02 -5.58
CA VAL A 329 17.67 -10.24 -6.93
C VAL A 329 18.26 -11.66 -7.02
N LYS A 330 19.06 -12.09 -6.05
CA LYS A 330 19.63 -13.45 -6.02
C LYS A 330 18.56 -14.55 -6.02
N LYS A 331 17.39 -14.29 -5.42
CA LYS A 331 16.24 -15.21 -5.41
C LYS A 331 15.43 -15.17 -6.72
N GLY A 332 15.72 -14.26 -7.64
CA GLY A 332 14.98 -14.07 -8.89
C GLY A 332 13.58 -13.49 -8.71
N GLN A 333 13.32 -12.83 -7.58
CA GLN A 333 12.05 -12.15 -7.29
C GLN A 333 12.11 -10.66 -7.59
N TRP A 334 13.31 -10.07 -7.55
CA TRP A 334 13.55 -8.69 -7.96
C TRP A 334 14.39 -8.69 -9.23
N ILE A 335 13.91 -8.04 -10.28
CA ILE A 335 14.53 -7.94 -11.57
C ILE A 335 15.09 -6.53 -11.73
N ALA A 336 16.40 -6.40 -11.66
CA ALA A 336 17.11 -5.15 -11.90
C ALA A 336 17.43 -5.06 -13.39
N GLU A 337 16.52 -4.51 -14.15
CA GLU A 337 16.63 -4.31 -15.59
C GLU A 337 16.84 -2.81 -15.88
N GLY A 338 17.27 -2.53 -17.10
CA GLY A 338 17.44 -1.18 -17.61
C GLY A 338 18.86 -0.91 -18.08
N ALA A 339 18.98 -0.15 -19.15
CA ALA A 339 20.26 0.21 -19.75
C ALA A 339 20.58 1.70 -19.58
N MET A 340 19.62 2.50 -19.19
CA MET A 340 19.76 3.95 -19.03
C MET A 340 19.74 4.32 -17.56
N TRP A 341 20.49 5.37 -17.19
CA TRP A 341 20.59 5.88 -15.83
C TRP A 341 19.24 6.22 -15.21
N VAL A 342 18.35 6.81 -16.01
CA VAL A 342 16.95 7.07 -15.71
C VAL A 342 16.06 6.64 -16.88
N GLU A 343 14.74 6.65 -16.73
CA GLU A 343 13.77 6.58 -17.82
C GLU A 343 13.61 7.99 -18.44
N PRO A 344 14.36 8.37 -19.47
CA PRO A 344 14.37 9.73 -20.00
C PRO A 344 13.15 9.98 -20.88
N ASP A 345 12.60 11.18 -20.81
CA ASP A 345 11.65 11.66 -21.82
C ASP A 345 12.38 11.95 -23.14
N THR A 346 12.17 11.08 -24.12
CA THR A 346 12.85 11.18 -25.43
C THR A 346 12.35 12.31 -26.31
N ASN A 347 11.26 12.98 -25.97
CA ASN A 347 10.76 14.13 -26.71
C ASN A 347 11.61 15.39 -26.47
N MET A 348 12.19 15.52 -25.27
CA MET A 348 12.94 16.71 -24.85
C MET A 348 14.44 16.46 -24.75
N ALA A 349 14.87 15.20 -24.52
CA ALA A 349 16.26 14.87 -24.34
C ALA A 349 17.03 14.94 -25.68
N SER A 350 18.22 15.59 -25.67
CA SER A 350 19.12 15.59 -26.82
C SER A 350 19.74 14.20 -27.04
N GLY A 351 20.23 13.94 -28.27
CA GLY A 351 20.96 12.70 -28.58
C GLY A 351 22.17 12.49 -27.66
N GLU A 352 22.91 13.57 -27.34
CA GLU A 352 24.01 13.53 -26.37
C GLU A 352 23.55 13.12 -24.97
N ALA A 353 22.41 13.65 -24.49
CA ALA A 353 21.85 13.27 -23.21
C ALA A 353 21.46 11.77 -23.19
N LEU A 354 20.84 11.27 -24.25
CA LEU A 354 20.46 9.85 -24.37
C LEU A 354 21.68 8.93 -24.38
N ILE A 355 22.78 9.31 -25.09
CA ILE A 355 24.03 8.53 -25.08
C ILE A 355 24.61 8.49 -23.66
N ARG A 356 24.62 9.62 -22.93
CA ARG A 356 25.15 9.69 -21.56
C ARG A 356 24.37 8.82 -20.59
N GLN A 357 23.09 8.57 -20.84
CA GLN A 357 22.30 7.64 -20.03
C GLN A 357 22.89 6.21 -20.01
N LEU A 358 23.69 5.85 -20.99
CA LEU A 358 24.29 4.51 -21.14
C LEU A 358 25.74 4.42 -20.63
N LEU A 359 26.31 5.54 -20.12
CA LEU A 359 27.73 5.64 -19.75
C LEU A 359 27.99 5.65 -18.22
N TYR A 360 27.01 5.31 -17.41
CA TYR A 360 27.13 5.29 -15.94
C TYR A 360 27.89 4.08 -15.42
#